data_fd7f94a2bd2de0b027471b7f5b7d5146
#
_entry.id   fd7f94a2bd2de0b027471b7f5b7d5146
#
_cell.length_a   1.000
_cell.length_b   1.000
_cell.length_c   1.000
_cell.angle_alpha   90.00
_cell.angle_beta   90.00
_cell.angle_gamma   90.00
#
_symmetry.space_group_name_H-M   'P 1'
#
loop_
_entity.id
_entity.type
_entity.pdbx_description
1 polymer ?
#
loop_
_entity_poly.entity_id
_entity_poly.type
_entity_poly.pdbx_seq_one_letter_code
_entity_poly.pdbx_strand_id
1 'polypeptide(L)'
;MKKYLLSLAVVLMSTATFTSCDDDDPSLRPLTPVLSSKGAYVVCTGNLSGKIDGSLTHIDIATNKAANGAFKAANGRSLGDTPNDGLVYGSKVYIVVTGENTIEVTDKNLKSIRQIKTTELLGTKDGDKPRHIIAGGGAIWVTTYGGYVAAIDTATFKLRSKYKVGSYPEGLTGINNIIYVANSDYGNGNGSISIINLKDGQVGESKVEGVTNPTAV
;
A
#
# COMPACT_ATOMS: atom_id res chain seq x y z
N MET A 1 13.53 78.54 26.15
CA MET A 1 13.30 77.23 26.81
C MET A 1 12.28 76.54 25.97
N LYS A 2 12.72 75.63 25.09
CA LYS A 2 11.85 74.85 24.18
C LYS A 2 11.80 73.40 24.68
N LYS A 3 10.59 72.97 25.04
CA LYS A 3 10.32 71.62 25.43
C LYS A 3 10.09 70.78 24.17
N TYR A 4 10.91 69.75 23.95
CA TYR A 4 10.69 68.78 22.88
C TYR A 4 9.81 67.68 23.43
N LEU A 5 8.62 67.57 22.89
CA LEU A 5 7.74 66.42 23.10
C LEU A 5 8.21 65.29 22.18
N LEU A 6 8.70 64.22 22.76
CA LEU A 6 9.00 63.01 22.03
C LEU A 6 7.70 62.19 21.90
N SER A 7 7.14 62.14 20.69
CA SER A 7 6.01 61.27 20.36
C SER A 7 6.53 59.83 20.15
N LEU A 8 6.24 58.96 21.11
CA LEU A 8 6.51 57.52 20.99
C LEU A 8 5.37 56.91 20.18
N ALA A 9 5.62 56.65 18.91
CA ALA A 9 4.71 55.88 18.06
C ALA A 9 4.86 54.42 18.41
N VAL A 10 3.88 53.86 19.13
CA VAL A 10 3.75 52.42 19.37
C VAL A 10 3.14 51.81 18.11
N VAL A 11 3.96 51.13 17.31
CA VAL A 11 3.49 50.32 16.23
C VAL A 11 2.96 49.02 16.84
N LEU A 12 1.64 48.89 16.95
CA LEU A 12 0.99 47.61 17.22
C LEU A 12 1.16 46.76 15.96
N MET A 13 2.15 45.85 15.97
CA MET A 13 2.15 44.74 15.08
C MET A 13 1.05 43.75 15.55
N SER A 14 -0.09 43.80 14.89
CA SER A 14 -1.09 42.72 14.99
C SER A 14 -0.51 41.46 14.35
N THR A 15 0.07 40.60 15.16
CA THR A 15 0.33 39.22 14.75
C THR A 15 -1.02 38.57 14.56
N ALA A 16 -1.47 38.48 13.30
CA ALA A 16 -2.56 37.57 12.95
C ALA A 16 -2.06 36.16 13.22
N THR A 17 -2.38 35.61 14.37
CA THR A 17 -2.28 34.21 14.63
C THR A 17 -3.33 33.52 13.75
N PHE A 18 -2.89 32.98 12.63
CA PHE A 18 -3.68 31.99 11.93
C PHE A 18 -3.81 30.81 12.91
N THR A 19 -4.91 30.76 13.65
CA THR A 19 -5.34 29.51 14.26
C THR A 19 -5.74 28.61 13.11
N SER A 20 -4.79 27.82 12.61
CA SER A 20 -5.09 26.58 11.91
C SER A 20 -6.05 25.82 12.83
N CYS A 21 -7.22 25.49 12.35
CA CYS A 21 -8.07 24.51 13.01
C CYS A 21 -7.23 23.24 13.14
N ASP A 22 -6.68 23.04 14.31
CA ASP A 22 -6.18 21.75 14.74
C ASP A 22 -7.44 20.92 15.00
N ASP A 23 -7.92 20.26 13.94
CA ASP A 23 -8.79 19.13 14.14
C ASP A 23 -7.90 18.07 14.78
N ASP A 24 -8.02 17.93 16.10
CA ASP A 24 -7.40 16.89 16.92
C ASP A 24 -7.99 15.52 16.57
N ASP A 25 -8.12 15.20 15.29
CA ASP A 25 -8.34 13.86 14.82
C ASP A 25 -6.97 13.14 14.76
N PRO A 26 -6.67 12.24 15.71
CA PRO A 26 -5.40 11.52 15.72
C PRO A 26 -5.22 10.64 14.47
N SER A 27 -6.24 10.50 13.61
CA SER A 27 -6.17 9.80 12.32
C SER A 27 -5.61 10.68 11.20
N LEU A 28 -5.67 12.01 11.36
CA LEU A 28 -5.13 12.99 10.42
C LEU A 28 -3.78 13.56 10.91
N ARG A 29 -2.94 12.73 11.48
CA ARG A 29 -1.54 13.17 11.65
C ARG A 29 -1.01 13.52 10.28
N PRO A 30 -0.52 14.79 10.06
CA PRO A 30 0.16 15.11 8.83
C PRO A 30 1.18 14.00 8.60
N LEU A 31 1.21 13.45 7.39
CA LEU A 31 2.30 12.59 6.98
C LEU A 31 3.55 13.44 7.19
N THR A 32 4.19 13.30 8.37
CA THR A 32 5.50 13.90 8.56
C THR A 32 6.33 13.39 7.40
N PRO A 33 6.84 14.27 6.53
CA PRO A 33 7.65 13.83 5.43
C PRO A 33 8.71 12.93 6.04
N VAL A 34 8.84 11.71 5.54
CA VAL A 34 9.91 10.81 5.97
C VAL A 34 11.19 11.40 5.41
N LEU A 35 11.66 12.49 6.05
CA LEU A 35 12.87 13.22 5.68
C LEU A 35 14.14 12.36 5.77
N SER A 36 14.00 11.11 6.20
CA SER A 36 15.10 10.15 6.35
C SER A 36 14.95 8.91 5.47
N SER A 37 14.14 8.94 4.42
CA SER A 37 14.12 7.83 3.45
C SER A 37 15.49 7.72 2.79
N LYS A 38 16.14 6.57 2.94
CA LYS A 38 17.43 6.28 2.31
C LYS A 38 17.29 5.86 0.85
N GLY A 39 16.07 5.49 0.43
CA GLY A 39 15.83 5.00 -0.91
C GLY A 39 14.38 4.69 -1.19
N ALA A 40 14.13 4.24 -2.40
CA ALA A 40 12.83 3.73 -2.84
C ALA A 40 13.01 2.37 -3.51
N TYR A 41 11.97 1.55 -3.44
CA TYR A 41 11.89 0.31 -4.20
C TYR A 41 10.89 0.49 -5.34
N VAL A 42 11.28 0.08 -6.54
CA VAL A 42 10.41 0.06 -7.72
C VAL A 42 10.15 -1.38 -8.10
N VAL A 43 8.90 -1.79 -8.03
CA VAL A 43 8.45 -3.11 -8.50
C VAL A 43 8.31 -3.06 -10.00
N CYS A 44 9.05 -3.91 -10.70
CA CYS A 44 9.04 -4.00 -12.16
C CYS A 44 8.36 -5.30 -12.57
N THR A 45 7.20 -5.20 -13.19
CA THR A 45 6.33 -6.34 -13.53
C THR A 45 6.99 -7.37 -14.48
N GLY A 46 7.95 -6.93 -15.32
CA GLY A 46 8.51 -7.77 -16.36
C GLY A 46 7.64 -7.78 -17.62
N ASN A 47 7.70 -8.86 -18.37
CA ASN A 47 6.91 -9.02 -19.61
C ASN A 47 6.55 -10.50 -19.80
N LEU A 48 5.29 -10.84 -19.51
CA LEU A 48 4.77 -12.20 -19.64
C LEU A 48 4.95 -12.76 -21.07
N SER A 49 4.63 -11.98 -22.08
CA SER A 49 4.76 -12.40 -23.50
C SER A 49 6.23 -12.59 -23.89
N GLY A 50 7.13 -11.80 -23.33
CA GLY A 50 8.57 -11.89 -23.56
C GLY A 50 9.28 -12.90 -22.64
N LYS A 51 8.57 -13.55 -21.72
CA LYS A 51 9.14 -14.45 -20.70
C LYS A 51 10.24 -13.76 -19.88
N ILE A 52 10.04 -12.48 -19.58
CA ILE A 52 10.94 -11.68 -18.75
C ILE A 52 10.34 -11.62 -17.35
N ASP A 53 10.99 -12.28 -16.40
CA ASP A 53 10.61 -12.21 -15.01
C ASP A 53 10.63 -10.77 -14.49
N GLY A 54 9.76 -10.50 -13.54
CA GLY A 54 9.78 -9.24 -12.86
C GLY A 54 10.97 -9.07 -11.94
N SER A 55 11.21 -7.85 -11.55
CA SER A 55 12.37 -7.49 -10.74
C SER A 55 12.05 -6.40 -9.72
N LEU A 56 12.97 -6.17 -8.79
CA LEU A 56 12.94 -5.06 -7.87
C LEU A 56 14.15 -4.18 -8.13
N THR A 57 13.91 -2.90 -8.36
CA THR A 57 14.96 -1.88 -8.44
C THR A 57 15.01 -1.10 -7.14
N HIS A 58 16.18 -0.93 -6.58
CA HIS A 58 16.43 -0.04 -5.45
C HIS A 58 17.02 1.27 -5.95
N ILE A 59 16.44 2.39 -5.54
CA ILE A 59 16.95 3.73 -5.81
C ILE A 59 17.51 4.29 -4.50
N ASP A 60 18.79 4.60 -4.48
CA ASP A 60 19.44 5.32 -3.38
C ASP A 60 19.27 6.83 -3.60
N ILE A 61 18.55 7.48 -2.68
CA ILE A 61 18.20 8.91 -2.81
C ILE A 61 19.44 9.80 -2.59
N ALA A 62 20.36 9.41 -1.71
CA ALA A 62 21.54 10.21 -1.40
C ALA A 62 22.51 10.29 -2.58
N THR A 63 22.64 9.20 -3.33
CA THR A 63 23.56 9.11 -4.48
C THR A 63 22.87 9.24 -5.83
N ASN A 64 21.54 9.26 -5.84
CA ASN A 64 20.69 9.23 -7.04
C ASN A 64 21.02 8.07 -7.99
N LYS A 65 21.39 6.91 -7.43
CA LYS A 65 21.74 5.71 -8.19
C LYS A 65 20.63 4.66 -8.10
N ALA A 66 20.35 4.03 -9.23
CA ALA A 66 19.43 2.90 -9.32
C ALA A 66 20.21 1.59 -9.44
N ALA A 67 19.86 0.61 -8.60
CA ALA A 67 20.37 -0.76 -8.65
C ALA A 67 19.25 -1.68 -9.15
N ASN A 68 19.28 -2.04 -10.43
CA ASN A 68 18.30 -2.94 -11.03
C ASN A 68 18.53 -4.38 -10.56
N GLY A 69 17.46 -5.16 -10.44
CA GLY A 69 17.53 -6.56 -10.03
C GLY A 69 18.03 -6.77 -8.60
N ALA A 70 17.79 -5.78 -7.73
CA ALA A 70 18.28 -5.79 -6.35
C ALA A 70 17.86 -7.04 -5.55
N PHE A 71 16.62 -7.54 -5.77
CA PHE A 71 16.19 -8.80 -5.16
C PHE A 71 17.03 -10.00 -5.65
N LYS A 72 17.26 -10.10 -6.96
CA LYS A 72 18.06 -11.18 -7.53
C LYS A 72 19.51 -11.13 -7.04
N ALA A 73 20.08 -9.95 -6.93
CA ALA A 73 21.42 -9.77 -6.38
C ALA A 73 21.52 -10.26 -4.93
N ALA A 74 20.49 -10.00 -4.10
CA ALA A 74 20.47 -10.44 -2.72
C ALA A 74 20.22 -11.95 -2.54
N ASN A 75 19.48 -12.61 -3.47
CA ASN A 75 18.95 -13.95 -3.25
C ASN A 75 19.41 -15.01 -4.27
N GLY A 76 20.08 -14.63 -5.36
CA GLY A 76 20.51 -15.54 -6.42
C GLY A 76 19.38 -16.09 -7.31
N ARG A 77 18.15 -15.62 -7.13
CA ARG A 77 16.96 -15.99 -7.91
C ARG A 77 16.12 -14.79 -8.29
N SER A 78 15.30 -14.89 -9.34
CA SER A 78 14.33 -13.85 -9.70
C SER A 78 13.17 -13.81 -8.69
N LEU A 79 12.36 -12.74 -8.78
CA LEU A 79 11.08 -12.65 -8.06
C LEU A 79 10.04 -13.63 -8.66
N GLY A 80 10.13 -13.90 -9.94
CA GLY A 80 9.17 -14.67 -10.70
C GLY A 80 8.31 -13.79 -11.61
N ASP A 81 7.19 -14.36 -12.08
CA ASP A 81 6.33 -13.73 -13.06
C ASP A 81 5.38 -12.70 -12.43
N THR A 82 5.29 -11.57 -13.07
CA THR A 82 4.32 -10.50 -12.80
C THR A 82 4.25 -10.05 -11.33
N PRO A 83 5.37 -9.61 -10.70
CA PRO A 83 5.25 -8.83 -9.47
C PRO A 83 4.44 -7.56 -9.76
N ASN A 84 3.45 -7.29 -8.91
CA ASN A 84 2.45 -6.27 -9.18
C ASN A 84 2.51 -5.10 -8.22
N ASP A 85 2.77 -5.36 -6.94
CA ASP A 85 2.72 -4.35 -5.90
C ASP A 85 3.69 -4.70 -4.77
N GLY A 86 4.03 -3.73 -3.93
CA GLY A 86 4.88 -3.97 -2.78
C GLY A 86 4.90 -2.79 -1.81
N LEU A 87 5.20 -3.10 -0.55
CA LEU A 87 5.30 -2.09 0.50
C LEU A 87 6.37 -2.44 1.53
N VAL A 88 6.79 -1.43 2.26
CA VAL A 88 7.62 -1.59 3.46
C VAL A 88 6.72 -1.43 4.70
N TYR A 89 6.72 -2.43 5.57
CA TYR A 89 6.01 -2.37 6.84
C TYR A 89 6.86 -2.93 7.97
N GLY A 90 7.08 -2.12 8.99
CA GLY A 90 8.00 -2.45 10.08
C GLY A 90 9.44 -2.66 9.57
N SER A 91 9.99 -3.84 9.83
CA SER A 91 11.35 -4.22 9.40
C SER A 91 11.40 -5.02 8.10
N LYS A 92 10.26 -5.19 7.42
CA LYS A 92 10.11 -6.08 6.27
C LYS A 92 9.66 -5.35 5.01
N VAL A 93 10.02 -5.91 3.86
CA VAL A 93 9.48 -5.55 2.55
C VAL A 93 8.60 -6.70 2.07
N TYR A 94 7.41 -6.39 1.61
CA TYR A 94 6.44 -7.34 1.08
C TYR A 94 6.25 -7.05 -0.40
N ILE A 95 6.32 -8.06 -1.24
CA ILE A 95 6.20 -7.93 -2.70
C ILE A 95 5.18 -8.96 -3.17
N VAL A 96 4.11 -8.49 -3.78
CA VAL A 96 3.07 -9.33 -4.36
C VAL A 96 3.53 -9.79 -5.74
N VAL A 97 3.61 -11.11 -5.94
CA VAL A 97 4.02 -11.72 -7.20
C VAL A 97 2.83 -12.50 -7.76
N THR A 98 2.08 -11.84 -8.62
CA THR A 98 0.77 -12.30 -9.12
C THR A 98 0.87 -13.63 -9.86
N GLY A 99 1.81 -13.77 -10.79
CA GLY A 99 1.97 -14.98 -11.60
C GLY A 99 2.40 -16.20 -10.80
N GLU A 100 3.08 -16.00 -9.67
CA GLU A 100 3.54 -17.07 -8.78
C GLU A 100 2.55 -17.41 -7.67
N ASN A 101 1.46 -16.68 -7.55
CA ASN A 101 0.52 -16.77 -6.42
C ASN A 101 1.21 -16.61 -5.06
N THR A 102 2.18 -15.71 -4.96
CA THR A 102 3.00 -15.52 -3.75
C THR A 102 3.06 -14.07 -3.29
N ILE A 103 3.33 -13.93 -2.01
CA ILE A 103 3.85 -12.70 -1.43
C ILE A 103 5.27 -13.01 -0.95
N GLU A 104 6.24 -12.41 -1.58
CA GLU A 104 7.63 -12.47 -1.15
C GLU A 104 7.83 -11.55 0.04
N VAL A 105 8.40 -12.05 1.13
CA VAL A 105 8.72 -11.28 2.33
C VAL A 105 10.22 -11.24 2.50
N THR A 106 10.79 -10.04 2.60
CA THR A 106 12.23 -9.86 2.78
C THR A 106 12.52 -8.97 3.99
N ASP A 107 13.76 -8.96 4.45
CA ASP A 107 14.29 -7.89 5.29
C ASP A 107 14.55 -6.61 4.47
N LYS A 108 15.04 -5.56 5.12
CA LYS A 108 15.38 -4.28 4.46
C LYS A 108 16.61 -4.36 3.53
N ASN A 109 17.38 -5.44 3.60
CA ASN A 109 18.49 -5.74 2.69
C ASN A 109 18.02 -6.62 1.53
N LEU A 110 16.71 -6.80 1.38
CA LEU A 110 16.05 -7.65 0.39
C LEU A 110 16.38 -9.14 0.50
N LYS A 111 16.95 -9.59 1.63
CA LYS A 111 17.15 -11.01 1.86
C LYS A 111 15.81 -11.68 2.16
N SER A 112 15.47 -12.71 1.39
CA SER A 112 14.22 -13.46 1.53
C SER A 112 14.11 -14.08 2.92
N ILE A 113 12.99 -13.81 3.59
CA ILE A 113 12.62 -14.39 4.90
C ILE A 113 11.58 -15.50 4.69
N ARG A 114 10.60 -15.23 3.83
CA ARG A 114 9.46 -16.12 3.62
C ARG A 114 8.82 -15.89 2.25
N GLN A 115 8.34 -16.95 1.64
CA GLN A 115 7.34 -16.89 0.57
C GLN A 115 5.99 -17.36 1.14
N ILE A 116 4.98 -16.51 1.03
CA ILE A 116 3.61 -16.83 1.43
C ILE A 116 2.85 -17.21 0.16
N LYS A 117 2.52 -18.48 0.00
CA LYS A 117 1.67 -18.93 -1.11
C LYS A 117 0.22 -18.65 -0.79
N THR A 118 -0.39 -17.72 -1.51
CA THR A 118 -1.77 -17.29 -1.26
C THR A 118 -2.76 -18.41 -1.53
N THR A 119 -2.50 -19.27 -2.51
CA THR A 119 -3.32 -20.45 -2.82
C THR A 119 -3.27 -21.53 -1.76
N GLU A 120 -2.14 -21.69 -1.05
CA GLU A 120 -2.05 -22.58 0.10
C GLU A 120 -2.75 -22.00 1.33
N LEU A 121 -2.67 -20.67 1.50
CA LEU A 121 -3.20 -19.98 2.67
C LEU A 121 -4.72 -19.80 2.63
N LEU A 122 -5.29 -19.47 1.46
CA LEU A 122 -6.71 -19.18 1.29
C LEU A 122 -7.50 -20.29 0.60
N GLY A 123 -6.82 -21.22 -0.05
CA GLY A 123 -7.38 -22.20 -0.99
C GLY A 123 -7.06 -21.82 -2.44
N THR A 124 -6.94 -22.80 -3.31
CA THR A 124 -6.47 -22.63 -4.69
C THR A 124 -7.25 -21.57 -5.47
N LYS A 125 -8.59 -21.54 -5.31
CA LYS A 125 -9.45 -20.59 -6.01
C LYS A 125 -9.42 -19.20 -5.34
N ASP A 126 -9.58 -19.15 -4.04
CA ASP A 126 -9.72 -17.88 -3.29
C ASP A 126 -8.39 -17.11 -3.24
N GLY A 127 -7.26 -17.83 -3.25
CA GLY A 127 -5.92 -17.24 -3.23
C GLY A 127 -5.29 -17.00 -4.60
N ASP A 128 -6.03 -17.21 -5.69
CA ASP A 128 -5.51 -17.05 -7.04
C ASP A 128 -5.18 -15.58 -7.35
N LYS A 129 -4.01 -15.38 -7.92
CA LYS A 129 -3.52 -14.09 -8.43
C LYS A 129 -3.65 -12.94 -7.44
N PRO A 130 -2.81 -12.88 -6.39
CA PRO A 130 -2.74 -11.73 -5.49
C PRO A 130 -2.35 -10.47 -6.27
N ARG A 131 -2.97 -9.30 -5.93
CA ARG A 131 -2.86 -8.09 -6.73
C ARG A 131 -2.22 -6.93 -5.99
N HIS A 132 -2.93 -6.36 -5.04
CA HIS A 132 -2.49 -5.17 -4.31
C HIS A 132 -2.41 -5.43 -2.82
N ILE A 133 -1.60 -4.64 -2.13
CA ILE A 133 -1.28 -4.84 -0.72
C ILE A 133 -1.23 -3.52 0.03
N ILE A 134 -1.85 -3.50 1.21
CA ILE A 134 -1.66 -2.46 2.22
C ILE A 134 -1.27 -3.09 3.55
N ALA A 135 -0.87 -2.27 4.53
CA ALA A 135 -0.51 -2.78 5.86
C ALA A 135 -1.07 -1.90 6.98
N GLY A 136 -1.47 -2.53 8.06
CA GLY A 136 -1.96 -1.87 9.27
C GLY A 136 -2.33 -2.87 10.35
N GLY A 137 -2.32 -2.43 11.62
CA GLY A 137 -2.73 -3.27 12.75
C GLY A 137 -1.93 -4.57 12.93
N GLY A 138 -0.64 -4.58 12.53
CA GLY A 138 0.20 -5.79 12.58
C GLY A 138 -0.14 -6.83 11.53
N ALA A 139 -0.89 -6.47 10.48
CA ALA A 139 -1.23 -7.31 9.35
C ALA A 139 -0.88 -6.64 8.03
N ILE A 140 -0.66 -7.45 7.02
CA ILE A 140 -0.78 -7.05 5.61
C ILE A 140 -2.16 -7.49 5.10
N TRP A 141 -2.73 -6.68 4.22
CA TRP A 141 -4.02 -6.91 3.61
C TRP A 141 -3.82 -7.01 2.10
N VAL A 142 -4.23 -8.10 1.49
CA VAL A 142 -3.97 -8.38 0.07
C VAL A 142 -5.26 -8.75 -0.66
N THR A 143 -5.46 -8.16 -1.84
CA THR A 143 -6.52 -8.54 -2.77
C THR A 143 -6.08 -9.73 -3.62
N THR A 144 -7.02 -10.60 -3.99
CA THR A 144 -6.79 -11.73 -4.90
C THR A 144 -7.88 -11.78 -5.96
N TYR A 145 -7.54 -12.16 -7.18
CA TYR A 145 -8.54 -12.33 -8.25
C TYR A 145 -9.57 -13.44 -7.96
N GLY A 146 -9.30 -14.26 -6.94
CA GLY A 146 -10.30 -15.17 -6.37
C GLY A 146 -11.51 -14.46 -5.75
N GLY A 147 -11.51 -13.12 -5.66
CA GLY A 147 -12.59 -12.32 -5.10
C GLY A 147 -12.51 -12.15 -3.58
N TYR A 148 -11.31 -12.05 -3.04
CA TYR A 148 -11.09 -11.91 -1.60
C TYR A 148 -10.09 -10.83 -1.25
N VAL A 149 -10.24 -10.31 -0.04
CA VAL A 149 -9.20 -9.60 0.71
C VAL A 149 -8.79 -10.48 1.87
N ALA A 150 -7.50 -10.76 2.00
CA ALA A 150 -6.94 -11.54 3.09
C ALA A 150 -6.11 -10.67 4.02
N ALA A 151 -6.34 -10.80 5.34
CA ALA A 151 -5.49 -10.25 6.38
C ALA A 151 -4.48 -11.30 6.84
N ILE A 152 -3.20 -11.03 6.71
CA ILE A 152 -2.12 -11.94 7.06
C ILE A 152 -1.28 -11.32 8.17
N ASP A 153 -1.08 -12.04 9.25
CA ASP A 153 -0.29 -11.62 10.39
C ASP A 153 1.19 -11.43 10.02
N THR A 154 1.78 -10.29 10.35
CA THR A 154 3.15 -9.95 9.95
C THR A 154 4.24 -10.60 10.80
N ALA A 155 3.90 -11.17 11.95
CA ALA A 155 4.82 -11.89 12.81
C ALA A 155 4.81 -13.40 12.54
N THR A 156 3.61 -13.98 12.35
CA THR A 156 3.42 -15.42 12.20
C THR A 156 3.23 -15.87 10.75
N PHE A 157 2.91 -14.93 9.85
CA PHE A 157 2.54 -15.16 8.45
C PHE A 157 1.31 -16.06 8.27
N LYS A 158 0.48 -16.15 9.29
CA LYS A 158 -0.78 -16.90 9.27
C LYS A 158 -1.94 -16.01 8.83
N LEU A 159 -2.94 -16.61 8.23
CA LEU A 159 -4.20 -15.96 7.92
C LEU A 159 -4.89 -15.54 9.23
N ARG A 160 -5.24 -14.27 9.37
CA ARG A 160 -6.10 -13.75 10.44
C ARG A 160 -7.58 -13.81 10.07
N SER A 161 -7.88 -13.35 8.87
CA SER A 161 -9.24 -13.31 8.32
C SER A 161 -9.21 -13.20 6.80
N LYS A 162 -10.29 -13.57 6.15
CA LYS A 162 -10.53 -13.30 4.73
C LYS A 162 -11.96 -12.81 4.53
N TYR A 163 -12.13 -11.88 3.61
CA TYR A 163 -13.40 -11.22 3.31
C TYR A 163 -13.70 -11.41 1.83
N LYS A 164 -14.89 -11.93 1.52
CA LYS A 164 -15.34 -12.02 0.15
C LYS A 164 -15.73 -10.62 -0.33
N VAL A 165 -15.21 -10.23 -1.47
CA VAL A 165 -15.47 -8.93 -2.11
C VAL A 165 -15.98 -9.14 -3.53
N GLY A 166 -16.10 -8.08 -4.31
CA GLY A 166 -16.54 -8.17 -5.69
C GLY A 166 -15.56 -8.90 -6.61
N SER A 167 -15.90 -8.93 -7.89
CA SER A 167 -15.15 -9.64 -8.92
C SER A 167 -13.87 -8.89 -9.32
N TYR A 168 -12.76 -9.61 -9.47
CA TYR A 168 -11.45 -9.08 -9.84
C TYR A 168 -11.04 -7.86 -9.01
N PRO A 169 -10.88 -8.01 -7.67
CA PRO A 169 -10.45 -6.92 -6.82
C PRO A 169 -9.01 -6.52 -7.12
N GLU A 170 -8.80 -5.21 -7.20
CA GLU A 170 -7.55 -4.55 -7.50
C GLU A 170 -7.07 -3.73 -6.29
N GLY A 171 -6.87 -2.42 -6.43
CA GLY A 171 -6.42 -1.55 -5.37
C GLY A 171 -7.34 -1.50 -4.17
N LEU A 172 -6.74 -1.32 -3.00
CA LEU A 172 -7.45 -1.18 -1.73
C LEU A 172 -6.82 -0.08 -0.89
N THR A 173 -7.63 0.55 -0.04
CA THR A 173 -7.15 1.53 0.94
C THR A 173 -7.88 1.34 2.27
N GLY A 174 -7.24 1.73 3.36
CA GLY A 174 -7.80 1.57 4.70
C GLY A 174 -7.81 2.87 5.48
N ILE A 175 -8.96 3.21 6.07
CA ILE A 175 -9.14 4.35 6.94
C ILE A 175 -10.17 4.03 8.03
N ASN A 176 -9.90 4.42 9.28
CA ASN A 176 -10.87 4.33 10.40
C ASN A 176 -11.52 2.95 10.57
N ASN A 177 -10.75 1.87 10.50
CA ASN A 177 -11.22 0.48 10.54
C ASN A 177 -12.15 0.08 9.37
N ILE A 178 -12.11 0.80 8.27
CA ILE A 178 -12.80 0.44 7.04
C ILE A 178 -11.76 0.22 5.95
N ILE A 179 -11.93 -0.84 5.16
CA ILE A 179 -11.16 -1.06 3.94
C ILE A 179 -12.09 -0.90 2.75
N TYR A 180 -11.70 -0.05 1.82
CA TYR A 180 -12.33 0.11 0.52
C TYR A 180 -11.54 -0.68 -0.52
N VAL A 181 -12.23 -1.37 -1.42
CA VAL A 181 -11.62 -2.24 -2.42
C VAL A 181 -12.23 -1.93 -3.78
N ALA A 182 -11.42 -1.59 -4.76
CA ALA A 182 -11.84 -1.47 -6.14
C ALA A 182 -12.01 -2.86 -6.75
N ASN A 183 -13.23 -3.19 -7.20
CA ASN A 183 -13.50 -4.42 -7.92
C ASN A 183 -13.65 -4.08 -9.40
N SER A 184 -12.65 -4.45 -10.21
CA SER A 184 -12.62 -4.07 -11.62
C SER A 184 -13.65 -4.82 -12.46
N ASP A 185 -14.03 -6.01 -12.04
CA ASP A 185 -14.84 -6.95 -12.85
C ASP A 185 -14.26 -7.08 -14.28
N TYR A 186 -12.96 -7.29 -14.34
CA TYR A 186 -12.18 -7.27 -15.57
C TYR A 186 -12.82 -8.10 -16.71
N GLY A 187 -13.04 -7.44 -17.83
CA GLY A 187 -13.66 -8.04 -19.01
C GLY A 187 -15.19 -7.93 -19.07
N ASN A 188 -15.90 -7.64 -17.93
CA ASN A 188 -17.36 -7.55 -17.91
C ASN A 188 -17.86 -6.10 -17.74
N GLY A 189 -17.03 -5.22 -17.18
CA GLY A 189 -17.36 -3.80 -17.05
C GLY A 189 -18.36 -3.41 -15.96
N ASN A 190 -18.65 -4.32 -15.02
CA ASN A 190 -19.56 -4.05 -13.89
C ASN A 190 -18.79 -3.72 -12.62
N GLY A 191 -17.88 -2.76 -12.69
CA GLY A 191 -17.07 -2.37 -11.56
C GLY A 191 -17.86 -1.95 -10.34
N SER A 192 -17.30 -2.19 -9.16
CA SER A 192 -17.90 -1.84 -7.88
C SER A 192 -16.84 -1.50 -6.83
N ILE A 193 -17.27 -0.97 -5.69
CA ILE A 193 -16.43 -0.76 -4.52
C ILE A 193 -16.95 -1.64 -3.39
N SER A 194 -16.13 -2.56 -2.88
CA SER A 194 -16.45 -3.26 -1.64
C SER A 194 -15.97 -2.46 -0.44
N ILE A 195 -16.78 -2.48 0.62
CA ILE A 195 -16.52 -1.76 1.87
C ILE A 195 -16.50 -2.79 3.00
N ILE A 196 -15.34 -3.00 3.59
CA ILE A 196 -15.14 -3.97 4.69
C ILE A 196 -15.07 -3.19 6.00
N ASN A 197 -16.00 -3.42 6.90
CA ASN A 197 -15.95 -2.88 8.25
C ASN A 197 -15.20 -3.87 9.16
N LEU A 198 -14.02 -3.47 9.64
CA LEU A 198 -13.15 -4.33 10.46
C LEU A 198 -13.63 -4.51 11.92
N LYS A 199 -14.61 -3.72 12.37
CA LYS A 199 -15.15 -3.84 13.73
C LYS A 199 -16.10 -5.02 13.86
N ASP A 200 -16.90 -5.28 12.84
CA ASP A 200 -17.93 -6.32 12.83
C ASP A 200 -17.73 -7.37 11.73
N GLY A 201 -16.78 -7.15 10.83
CA GLY A 201 -16.49 -8.04 9.71
C GLY A 201 -17.50 -8.00 8.58
N GLN A 202 -18.45 -7.05 8.60
CA GLN A 202 -19.43 -6.91 7.53
C GLN A 202 -18.79 -6.39 6.25
N VAL A 203 -19.26 -6.91 5.12
CA VAL A 203 -18.84 -6.48 3.79
C VAL A 203 -20.06 -5.95 3.04
N GLY A 204 -20.03 -4.66 2.73
CA GLY A 204 -20.97 -4.03 1.81
C GLY A 204 -20.37 -3.87 0.43
N GLU A 205 -21.19 -3.71 -0.58
CA GLU A 205 -20.78 -3.40 -1.94
C GLU A 205 -21.58 -2.20 -2.47
N SER A 206 -20.87 -1.24 -3.04
CA SER A 206 -21.47 -0.08 -3.71
C SER A 206 -21.13 -0.14 -5.18
N LYS A 207 -22.17 -0.11 -6.02
CA LYS A 207 -22.02 0.10 -7.46
C LYS A 207 -22.02 1.59 -7.72
N VAL A 208 -20.96 2.07 -8.32
CA VAL A 208 -20.84 3.47 -8.72
C VAL A 208 -21.23 3.58 -10.19
N GLU A 209 -22.32 4.27 -10.48
CA GLU A 209 -22.82 4.43 -11.85
C GLU A 209 -21.78 5.10 -12.74
N GLY A 210 -21.58 4.58 -13.95
CA GLY A 210 -20.63 5.11 -14.92
C GLY A 210 -19.16 4.75 -14.66
N VAL A 211 -18.86 4.00 -13.62
CA VAL A 211 -17.50 3.51 -13.34
C VAL A 211 -17.33 2.11 -13.92
N THR A 212 -16.37 1.99 -14.83
CA THR A 212 -15.98 0.70 -15.41
C THR A 212 -14.52 0.40 -15.08
N ASN A 213 -14.24 -0.86 -14.72
CA ASN A 213 -12.88 -1.35 -14.41
C ASN A 213 -12.09 -0.48 -13.42
N PRO A 214 -12.62 -0.13 -12.23
CA PRO A 214 -11.85 0.61 -11.24
C PRO A 214 -10.65 -0.22 -10.78
N THR A 215 -9.46 0.39 -10.77
CA THR A 215 -8.21 -0.29 -10.38
C THR A 215 -7.58 0.29 -9.12
N ALA A 216 -8.07 1.44 -8.66
CA ALA A 216 -7.62 2.10 -7.44
C ALA A 216 -8.79 2.76 -6.69
N VAL A 217 -8.61 2.97 -5.38
CA VAL A 217 -9.51 3.70 -4.47
C VAL A 217 -8.70 4.59 -3.54
#